data_830176956ffdc3b5f6b0e64da7e96e67
#
_entry.id   830176956ffdc3b5f6b0e64da7e96e67
#
_cell.length_a   1.000
_cell.length_b   1.000
_cell.length_c   1.000
_cell.angle_alpha   90.00
_cell.angle_beta   90.00
_cell.angle_gamma   90.00
#
_symmetry.space_group_name_H-M   'P 1'
#
loop_
_entity.id
_entity.type
_entity.pdbx_description
1 polymer ?
#
loop_
_entity_poly.entity_id
_entity_poly.type
_entity_poly.pdbx_seq_one_letter_code
_entity_poly.pdbx_strand_id
1 'polypeptide(L)'
;KKVPWAKRVHGVEGSDAAHKACAELSETDRFITVDGDNIIKESFLNQEIDLAMHVDLSTSVISWAGKNVINGLVYGNGGLKCWPKDYVLKMRTHENADPGNIHAQVDFCWDTKYIQMEGTYCDVHNNHTPQQAWRAGFREGVKMALDRGMRVTKEDFLQLHWKNLHRLYIWLMVGEDAKNGSWAIYGARQGLYMTMCTDWDFVNVRDFAYLNKLYKQIPQPVTDEDLLDRIQILGDKLIQQLDIPIASTPLDAQQSKFFKTIYQNPMRMSNKFMEKE
;
A
#
# COMPACT_ATOMS: atom_id res chain seq x y z
N LYS A 1 8.95 21.46 -7.56
CA LYS A 1 8.99 22.93 -7.49
C LYS A 1 8.54 23.49 -6.13
N LYS A 2 7.79 22.72 -5.32
CA LYS A 2 7.36 23.13 -3.96
C LYS A 2 8.52 23.11 -2.96
N VAL A 3 9.52 22.22 -3.17
CA VAL A 3 10.69 22.07 -2.31
C VAL A 3 11.93 22.09 -3.20
N PRO A 4 12.43 23.28 -3.61
CA PRO A 4 13.50 23.41 -4.60
C PRO A 4 14.87 22.89 -4.10
N TRP A 5 15.06 22.79 -2.80
CA TRP A 5 16.27 22.25 -2.17
C TRP A 5 16.24 20.73 -1.99
N ALA A 6 15.12 20.05 -2.29
CA ALA A 6 15.03 18.60 -2.18
C ALA A 6 16.00 17.94 -3.18
N LYS A 7 16.83 17.06 -2.67
CA LYS A 7 17.70 16.19 -3.47
C LYS A 7 16.89 15.07 -4.09
N ARG A 8 17.27 14.60 -5.26
CA ARG A 8 16.57 13.53 -5.95
C ARG A 8 17.51 12.39 -6.27
N VAL A 9 17.17 11.20 -5.80
CA VAL A 9 17.74 9.94 -6.27
C VAL A 9 16.98 9.52 -7.53
N HIS A 10 17.70 9.17 -8.60
CA HIS A 10 17.12 8.85 -9.89
C HIS A 10 17.84 7.67 -10.54
N GLY A 11 17.07 6.76 -11.15
CA GLY A 11 17.63 5.65 -11.93
C GLY A 11 18.30 4.56 -11.10
N VAL A 12 18.05 4.52 -9.79
CA VAL A 12 18.52 3.45 -8.91
C VAL A 12 17.51 2.33 -8.93
N GLU A 13 17.92 1.14 -9.33
CA GLU A 13 17.10 -0.05 -9.35
C GLU A 13 17.03 -0.68 -7.96
N GLY A 14 15.80 -1.02 -7.52
CA GLY A 14 15.52 -1.61 -6.22
C GLY A 14 15.28 -0.60 -5.11
N SER A 15 14.34 -0.93 -4.22
CA SER A 15 13.96 -0.02 -3.11
C SER A 15 15.04 0.08 -2.05
N ASP A 16 15.76 -1.00 -1.77
CA ASP A 16 16.88 -1.01 -0.81
C ASP A 16 17.98 -0.05 -1.26
N ALA A 17 18.46 -0.23 -2.49
CA ALA A 17 19.50 0.61 -3.08
C ALA A 17 19.07 2.08 -3.18
N ALA A 18 17.82 2.34 -3.56
CA ALA A 18 17.29 3.69 -3.67
C ALA A 18 17.24 4.41 -2.31
N HIS A 19 16.84 3.72 -1.23
CA HIS A 19 16.83 4.30 0.11
C HIS A 19 18.25 4.57 0.63
N LYS A 20 19.20 3.65 0.40
CA LYS A 20 20.62 3.85 0.75
C LYS A 20 21.22 5.04 0.02
N ALA A 21 20.94 5.17 -1.28
CA ALA A 21 21.38 6.33 -2.05
C ALA A 21 20.77 7.65 -1.51
N CYS A 22 19.52 7.64 -1.04
CA CYS A 22 18.94 8.81 -0.34
C CYS A 22 19.69 9.13 0.96
N ALA A 23 20.06 8.11 1.73
CA ALA A 23 20.81 8.29 2.97
C ALA A 23 22.21 8.85 2.70
N GLU A 24 22.90 8.37 1.67
CA GLU A 24 24.21 8.88 1.26
C GLU A 24 24.18 10.37 0.86
N LEU A 25 23.08 10.80 0.20
CA LEU A 25 22.86 12.20 -0.17
C LEU A 25 22.51 13.09 1.03
N SER A 26 22.09 12.53 2.16
CA SER A 26 21.72 13.29 3.34
C SER A 26 22.96 13.90 4.01
N GLU A 27 22.86 15.16 4.41
CA GLU A 27 23.87 15.91 5.19
C GLU A 27 23.53 15.95 6.69
N THR A 28 22.41 15.36 7.08
CA THR A 28 21.90 15.36 8.46
C THR A 28 21.73 13.92 8.97
N ASP A 29 21.71 13.75 10.29
CA ASP A 29 21.54 12.45 10.94
C ASP A 29 20.17 11.81 10.70
N ARG A 30 19.19 12.64 10.35
CA ARG A 30 17.87 12.21 9.91
C ARG A 30 17.47 12.91 8.63
N PHE A 31 16.74 12.22 7.78
CA PHE A 31 16.27 12.78 6.52
C PHE A 31 14.88 12.29 6.19
N ILE A 32 14.18 13.04 5.35
CA ILE A 32 12.83 12.71 4.92
C ILE A 32 12.87 12.18 3.49
N THR A 33 12.29 10.99 3.29
CA THR A 33 12.01 10.47 1.95
C THR A 33 10.59 10.76 1.53
N VAL A 34 10.43 11.01 0.25
CA VAL A 34 9.13 11.11 -0.43
C VAL A 34 9.20 10.18 -1.65
N ASP A 35 8.36 9.15 -1.68
CA ASP A 35 8.30 8.25 -2.84
C ASP A 35 7.87 9.00 -4.10
N GLY A 36 8.36 8.56 -5.26
CA GLY A 36 8.18 9.26 -6.53
C GLY A 36 6.72 9.35 -7.02
N ASP A 37 5.84 8.56 -6.46
CA ASP A 37 4.40 8.56 -6.72
C ASP A 37 3.59 9.34 -5.65
N ASN A 38 4.26 10.02 -4.71
CA ASN A 38 3.63 10.79 -3.67
C ASN A 38 3.70 12.30 -3.94
N ILE A 39 2.55 12.97 -3.77
CA ILE A 39 2.46 14.43 -3.81
C ILE A 39 2.25 14.94 -2.39
N ILE A 40 3.25 15.65 -1.84
CA ILE A 40 3.16 16.23 -0.51
C ILE A 40 2.30 17.49 -0.49
N LYS A 41 1.58 17.69 0.61
CA LYS A 41 0.82 18.91 0.92
C LYS A 41 1.76 19.97 1.51
N GLU A 42 1.52 21.23 1.21
CA GLU A 42 2.35 22.32 1.73
C GLU A 42 2.36 22.39 3.25
N SER A 43 1.23 22.06 3.89
CA SER A 43 1.13 21.98 5.35
C SER A 43 2.11 21.01 6.01
N PHE A 44 2.68 20.07 5.26
CA PHE A 44 3.74 19.21 5.78
C PHE A 44 5.03 19.98 6.11
N LEU A 45 5.34 21.02 5.35
CA LEU A 45 6.58 21.78 5.54
C LEU A 45 6.60 22.59 6.85
N ASN A 46 5.44 22.72 7.49
CA ASN A 46 5.28 23.38 8.79
C ASN A 46 5.18 22.38 9.96
N GLN A 47 5.42 21.09 9.70
CA GLN A 47 5.39 20.08 10.76
C GLN A 47 6.69 20.12 11.57
N GLU A 48 6.52 20.22 12.87
CA GLU A 48 7.60 20.10 13.85
C GLU A 48 7.52 18.74 14.55
N ILE A 49 8.65 18.14 14.82
CA ILE A 49 8.76 16.90 15.57
C ILE A 49 9.62 17.19 16.78
N ASP A 50 9.02 17.10 17.96
CA ASP A 50 9.77 17.14 19.21
C ASP A 50 10.46 15.78 19.43
N LEU A 51 11.72 15.71 19.07
CA LEU A 51 12.52 14.50 19.21
C LEU A 51 12.80 14.14 20.68
N ALA A 52 12.67 15.10 21.60
CA ALA A 52 12.92 14.85 23.03
C ALA A 52 11.77 14.07 23.71
N MET A 53 10.59 14.08 23.14
CA MET A 53 9.41 13.37 23.65
C MET A 53 9.44 11.86 23.39
N HIS A 54 10.36 11.35 22.58
CA HIS A 54 10.40 9.95 22.15
C HIS A 54 11.67 9.25 22.60
N VAL A 55 11.54 8.28 23.46
CA VAL A 55 12.64 7.64 24.22
C VAL A 55 13.61 6.82 23.36
N ASP A 56 13.31 6.52 22.09
CA ASP A 56 14.22 5.71 21.26
C ASP A 56 14.12 6.11 19.78
N LEU A 57 14.67 7.27 19.47
CA LEU A 57 14.65 7.82 18.13
C LEU A 57 15.82 7.40 17.25
N SER A 58 16.88 6.84 17.83
CA SER A 58 18.09 6.51 17.07
C SER A 58 17.83 5.50 15.95
N THR A 59 16.91 4.55 16.19
CA THR A 59 16.54 3.50 15.24
C THR A 59 15.10 3.60 14.72
N SER A 60 14.25 4.44 15.35
CA SER A 60 12.85 4.52 14.98
C SER A 60 12.62 5.35 13.73
N VAL A 61 11.72 4.86 12.87
CA VAL A 61 11.26 5.55 11.65
C VAL A 61 9.97 6.29 11.95
N ILE A 62 9.94 7.60 11.72
CA ILE A 62 8.75 8.40 11.86
C ILE A 62 8.01 8.38 10.51
N SER A 63 6.72 8.04 10.52
CA SER A 63 5.93 7.80 9.33
C SER A 63 4.61 8.57 9.38
N TRP A 64 4.17 9.09 8.24
CA TRP A 64 2.85 9.71 8.06
C TRP A 64 2.02 8.90 7.08
N ALA A 65 0.71 8.85 7.33
CA ALA A 65 -0.21 8.18 6.43
C ALA A 65 -0.34 8.96 5.11
N GLY A 66 -0.43 8.23 4.00
CA GLY A 66 -0.80 8.77 2.69
C GLY A 66 -2.26 8.46 2.36
N LYS A 67 -2.90 9.36 1.59
CA LYS A 67 -4.23 9.12 1.03
C LYS A 67 -4.08 8.55 -0.37
N ASN A 68 -4.55 7.33 -0.59
CA ASN A 68 -4.56 6.73 -1.92
C ASN A 68 -5.62 7.40 -2.80
N VAL A 69 -5.23 7.91 -3.97
CA VAL A 69 -6.13 8.63 -4.87
C VAL A 69 -7.12 7.72 -5.59
N ILE A 70 -6.83 6.42 -5.70
CA ILE A 70 -7.72 5.46 -6.35
C ILE A 70 -9.00 5.28 -5.53
N ASN A 71 -8.86 4.95 -4.25
CA ASN A 71 -9.98 4.52 -3.41
C ASN A 71 -10.20 5.35 -2.15
N GLY A 72 -9.38 6.36 -1.91
CA GLY A 72 -9.51 7.27 -0.76
C GLY A 72 -9.02 6.73 0.57
N LEU A 73 -8.50 5.50 0.61
CA LEU A 73 -7.95 4.90 1.82
C LEU A 73 -6.78 5.71 2.37
N VAL A 74 -6.76 5.82 3.69
CA VAL A 74 -5.68 6.48 4.45
C VAL A 74 -5.13 5.49 5.46
N TYR A 75 -3.90 5.03 5.25
CA TYR A 75 -3.19 4.15 6.18
C TYR A 75 -1.68 4.30 6.07
N GLY A 76 -0.93 3.67 6.98
CA GLY A 76 0.47 3.93 7.28
C GLY A 76 1.53 3.54 6.25
N ASN A 77 1.18 3.38 4.98
CA ASN A 77 2.12 3.01 3.91
C ASN A 77 2.43 4.16 2.94
N GLY A 78 2.19 5.41 3.37
CA GLY A 78 2.64 6.56 2.61
C GLY A 78 4.15 6.57 2.47
N GLY A 79 4.67 6.91 1.29
CA GLY A 79 6.09 7.06 1.04
C GLY A 79 6.70 8.30 1.70
N LEU A 80 6.05 8.85 2.73
CA LEU A 80 6.51 10.00 3.48
C LEU A 80 7.01 9.55 4.85
N LYS A 81 8.33 9.48 5.02
CA LYS A 81 8.99 8.97 6.22
C LYS A 81 10.23 9.77 6.59
N CYS A 82 10.46 9.94 7.89
CA CYS A 82 11.70 10.49 8.45
C CYS A 82 12.56 9.36 9.01
N TRP A 83 13.70 9.15 8.42
CA TRP A 83 14.62 8.04 8.68
C TRP A 83 15.86 8.47 9.45
N PRO A 84 16.36 7.65 10.38
CA PRO A 84 17.75 7.79 10.84
C PRO A 84 18.70 7.37 9.72
N LYS A 85 19.69 8.19 9.40
CA LYS A 85 20.64 7.93 8.32
C LYS A 85 21.40 6.62 8.51
N ASP A 86 22.01 6.45 9.67
CA ASP A 86 22.81 5.26 9.99
C ASP A 86 22.02 3.97 9.95
N TYR A 87 20.74 4.04 10.32
CA TYR A 87 19.85 2.90 10.23
C TYR A 87 19.62 2.50 8.77
N VAL A 88 19.30 3.47 7.88
CA VAL A 88 19.04 3.18 6.46
C VAL A 88 20.25 2.58 5.77
N LEU A 89 21.45 3.06 6.07
CA LEU A 89 22.68 2.52 5.50
C LEU A 89 22.92 1.03 5.86
N LYS A 90 22.37 0.58 6.99
CA LYS A 90 22.54 -0.79 7.51
C LYS A 90 21.29 -1.66 7.32
N MET A 91 20.13 -1.06 7.10
CA MET A 91 18.84 -1.80 7.01
C MET A 91 18.84 -2.81 5.87
N ARG A 92 17.99 -3.81 6.03
CA ARG A 92 17.61 -4.75 4.96
C ARG A 92 16.12 -4.57 4.67
N THR A 93 15.78 -4.44 3.41
CA THR A 93 14.38 -4.34 2.98
C THR A 93 13.85 -5.73 2.57
N HIS A 94 12.55 -5.80 2.29
CA HIS A 94 11.90 -7.02 1.83
C HIS A 94 12.57 -7.64 0.57
N GLU A 95 13.27 -6.85 -0.24
CA GLU A 95 14.02 -7.33 -1.41
C GLU A 95 15.21 -8.20 -1.01
N ASN A 96 15.82 -7.90 0.13
CA ASN A 96 17.01 -8.56 0.66
C ASN A 96 16.72 -9.39 1.92
N ALA A 97 15.45 -9.77 2.12
CA ALA A 97 15.05 -10.62 3.23
C ALA A 97 15.56 -12.04 3.05
N ASP A 98 15.92 -12.67 4.17
CA ASP A 98 16.28 -14.09 4.16
C ASP A 98 15.07 -14.95 3.74
N PRO A 99 15.30 -16.06 3.03
CA PRO A 99 14.23 -17.01 2.72
C PRO A 99 13.49 -17.45 3.99
N GLY A 100 12.14 -17.43 3.93
CA GLY A 100 11.30 -17.80 5.08
C GLY A 100 11.04 -16.71 6.09
N ASN A 101 11.58 -15.49 5.91
CA ASN A 101 11.19 -14.36 6.76
C ASN A 101 9.76 -13.90 6.45
N ILE A 102 8.81 -14.32 7.31
CA ILE A 102 7.37 -14.02 7.14
C ILE A 102 7.05 -12.52 7.30
N HIS A 103 7.81 -11.78 8.09
CA HIS A 103 7.57 -10.35 8.30
C HIS A 103 7.83 -9.54 7.02
N ALA A 104 8.79 -9.96 6.22
CA ALA A 104 9.09 -9.33 4.94
C ALA A 104 7.97 -9.45 3.89
N GLN A 105 6.92 -10.25 4.11
CA GLN A 105 5.75 -10.33 3.23
C GLN A 105 4.90 -9.08 3.33
N VAL A 106 4.81 -8.49 4.51
CA VAL A 106 3.92 -7.37 4.83
C VAL A 106 4.66 -6.07 5.05
N ASP A 107 5.87 -6.11 5.61
CA ASP A 107 6.63 -4.94 6.01
C ASP A 107 7.82 -4.70 5.08
N PHE A 108 7.96 -3.45 4.63
CA PHE A 108 9.09 -3.01 3.82
C PHE A 108 10.41 -3.16 4.56
N CYS A 109 10.42 -2.79 5.84
CA CYS A 109 11.55 -2.91 6.75
C CYS A 109 11.01 -3.42 8.08
N TRP A 110 11.30 -4.67 8.41
CA TRP A 110 10.64 -5.42 9.50
C TRP A 110 11.38 -5.37 10.83
N ASP A 111 12.62 -4.92 10.83
CA ASP A 111 13.51 -4.90 12.00
C ASP A 111 13.54 -3.55 12.72
N THR A 112 12.66 -2.64 12.33
CA THR A 112 12.60 -1.30 12.93
C THR A 112 11.24 -1.01 13.55
N LYS A 113 11.23 -0.05 14.47
CA LYS A 113 10.03 0.50 15.07
C LYS A 113 9.53 1.69 14.25
N TYR A 114 8.28 1.61 13.80
CA TYR A 114 7.60 2.73 13.17
C TYR A 114 6.81 3.53 14.19
N ILE A 115 7.06 4.84 14.23
CA ILE A 115 6.24 5.80 14.97
C ILE A 115 5.30 6.45 13.97
N GLN A 116 4.01 6.08 14.06
CA GLN A 116 2.98 6.64 13.19
C GLN A 116 2.52 7.99 13.74
N MET A 117 2.82 9.04 12.99
CA MET A 117 2.37 10.38 13.31
C MET A 117 0.93 10.62 12.85
N GLU A 118 0.27 11.55 13.50
CA GLU A 118 -1.03 12.05 13.09
C GLU A 118 -0.95 12.84 11.78
N GLY A 119 -2.10 12.98 11.14
CA GLY A 119 -2.20 13.74 9.90
C GLY A 119 -1.96 12.91 8.64
N THR A 120 -2.41 13.47 7.52
CA THR A 120 -2.26 12.91 6.17
C THR A 120 -1.72 14.01 5.28
N TYR A 121 -0.43 13.93 4.99
CA TYR A 121 0.30 15.01 4.33
C TYR A 121 0.74 14.69 2.91
N CYS A 122 0.39 13.51 2.39
CA CYS A 122 0.63 13.17 0.99
C CYS A 122 -0.56 12.44 0.37
N ASP A 123 -0.70 12.62 -0.94
CA ASP A 123 -1.57 11.84 -1.79
C ASP A 123 -0.73 10.88 -2.61
N VAL A 124 -1.11 9.59 -2.63
CA VAL A 124 -0.38 8.49 -3.28
C VAL A 124 -0.99 8.24 -4.64
N HIS A 125 -0.20 8.45 -5.71
CA HIS A 125 -0.59 8.34 -7.11
C HIS A 125 0.02 7.09 -7.77
N ASN A 126 -0.28 5.93 -7.27
CA ASN A 126 0.22 4.66 -7.79
C ASN A 126 -0.62 4.11 -8.96
N ASN A 127 -1.13 5.01 -9.81
CA ASN A 127 -2.07 4.72 -10.89
C ASN A 127 -1.77 5.45 -12.22
N HIS A 128 -0.52 5.83 -12.46
CA HIS A 128 -0.16 6.54 -13.70
C HIS A 128 -0.32 5.67 -14.95
N THR A 129 -0.05 4.38 -14.84
CA THR A 129 -0.23 3.39 -15.90
C THR A 129 -1.14 2.25 -15.45
N PRO A 130 -1.79 1.53 -16.39
CA PRO A 130 -2.55 0.32 -16.07
C PRO A 130 -1.74 -0.69 -15.25
N GLN A 131 -0.50 -0.96 -15.64
CA GLN A 131 0.38 -1.89 -14.95
C GLN A 131 0.69 -1.44 -13.51
N GLN A 132 0.92 -0.15 -13.30
CA GLN A 132 1.20 0.39 -11.96
C GLN A 132 -0.03 0.26 -11.06
N ALA A 133 -1.22 0.61 -11.57
CA ALA A 133 -2.48 0.49 -10.86
C ALA A 133 -2.79 -0.98 -10.52
N TRP A 134 -2.69 -1.87 -11.51
CA TRP A 134 -2.85 -3.30 -11.32
C TRP A 134 -1.92 -3.84 -10.23
N ARG A 135 -0.63 -3.51 -10.31
CA ARG A 135 0.37 -3.97 -9.32
C ARG A 135 0.08 -3.44 -7.92
N ALA A 136 -0.37 -2.19 -7.80
CA ALA A 136 -0.76 -1.62 -6.51
C ALA A 136 -1.92 -2.41 -5.90
N GLY A 137 -3.00 -2.61 -6.65
CA GLY A 137 -4.14 -3.42 -6.20
C GLY A 137 -3.75 -4.87 -5.92
N PHE A 138 -3.00 -5.52 -6.81
CA PHE A 138 -2.57 -6.90 -6.66
C PHE A 138 -1.83 -7.13 -5.33
N ARG A 139 -0.85 -6.27 -5.04
CA ARG A 139 -0.07 -6.37 -3.80
C ARG A 139 -0.93 -6.16 -2.55
N GLU A 140 -1.87 -5.24 -2.59
CA GLU A 140 -2.78 -5.02 -1.46
C GLU A 140 -3.78 -6.18 -1.31
N GLY A 141 -4.29 -6.73 -2.41
CA GLY A 141 -5.12 -7.94 -2.39
C GLY A 141 -4.43 -9.13 -1.74
N VAL A 142 -3.13 -9.33 -2.03
CA VAL A 142 -2.31 -10.36 -1.38
C VAL A 142 -2.10 -10.05 0.10
N LYS A 143 -1.57 -8.87 0.43
CA LYS A 143 -1.17 -8.52 1.79
C LYS A 143 -2.33 -8.51 2.78
N MET A 144 -3.49 -7.97 2.38
CA MET A 144 -4.67 -7.90 3.25
C MET A 144 -5.32 -9.28 3.48
N ALA A 145 -4.98 -10.28 2.65
CA ALA A 145 -5.42 -11.66 2.80
C ALA A 145 -4.55 -12.50 3.76
N LEU A 146 -3.48 -11.93 4.30
CA LEU A 146 -2.56 -12.63 5.20
C LEU A 146 -2.81 -12.22 6.66
N ASP A 147 -2.70 -13.19 7.56
CA ASP A 147 -2.55 -12.92 8.99
C ASP A 147 -1.07 -12.92 9.36
N ARG A 148 -0.54 -11.77 9.77
CA ARG A 148 0.87 -11.58 10.17
C ARG A 148 1.87 -12.17 9.16
N GLY A 149 1.58 -12.02 7.86
CA GLY A 149 2.41 -12.53 6.78
C GLY A 149 2.19 -14.01 6.42
N MET A 150 1.22 -14.69 7.03
CA MET A 150 0.88 -16.08 6.77
C MET A 150 -0.47 -16.20 6.09
N ARG A 151 -0.56 -17.16 5.14
CA ARG A 151 -1.84 -17.53 4.53
C ARG A 151 -2.74 -18.19 5.58
N VAL A 152 -3.99 -17.75 5.67
CA VAL A 152 -5.04 -18.41 6.45
C VAL A 152 -5.78 -19.46 5.61
N THR A 153 -6.57 -20.31 6.24
CA THR A 153 -7.48 -21.19 5.52
C THR A 153 -8.64 -20.40 4.92
N LYS A 154 -9.41 -20.98 3.98
CA LYS A 154 -10.59 -20.32 3.43
C LYS A 154 -11.66 -20.11 4.49
N GLU A 155 -11.81 -21.08 5.38
CA GLU A 155 -12.77 -21.08 6.48
C GLU A 155 -12.48 -19.98 7.51
N ASP A 156 -11.19 -19.67 7.72
CA ASP A 156 -10.74 -18.64 8.65
C ASP A 156 -10.59 -17.26 8.00
N PHE A 157 -10.80 -17.15 6.69
CA PHE A 157 -10.57 -15.91 5.95
C PHE A 157 -11.37 -14.72 6.52
N LEU A 158 -12.64 -14.93 6.84
CA LEU A 158 -13.48 -13.87 7.41
C LEU A 158 -13.18 -13.56 8.88
N GLN A 159 -12.30 -14.35 9.53
CA GLN A 159 -11.79 -14.10 10.87
C GLN A 159 -10.51 -13.24 10.88
N LEU A 160 -9.98 -12.91 9.70
CA LEU A 160 -8.87 -11.96 9.58
C LEU A 160 -9.17 -10.67 10.35
N HIS A 161 -8.11 -10.03 10.81
CA HIS A 161 -8.25 -8.78 11.54
C HIS A 161 -9.12 -7.77 10.75
N TRP A 162 -10.15 -7.22 11.39
CA TRP A 162 -11.16 -6.36 10.76
C TRP A 162 -10.58 -5.20 9.95
N LYS A 163 -9.41 -4.65 10.34
CA LYS A 163 -8.71 -3.58 9.61
C LYS A 163 -8.25 -4.06 8.23
N ASN A 164 -7.80 -5.30 8.12
CA ASN A 164 -7.39 -5.88 6.85
C ASN A 164 -8.61 -6.12 5.95
N LEU A 165 -9.66 -6.75 6.48
CA LEU A 165 -10.90 -6.99 5.71
C LEU A 165 -11.53 -5.69 5.24
N HIS A 166 -11.61 -4.68 6.10
CA HIS A 166 -12.15 -3.37 5.76
C HIS A 166 -11.39 -2.71 4.58
N ARG A 167 -10.08 -2.69 4.65
CA ARG A 167 -9.23 -2.14 3.56
C ARG A 167 -9.35 -2.97 2.29
N LEU A 168 -9.35 -4.30 2.44
CA LEU A 168 -9.47 -5.23 1.33
C LEU A 168 -10.76 -4.97 0.55
N TYR A 169 -11.92 -4.92 1.23
CA TYR A 169 -13.21 -4.71 0.56
C TYR A 169 -13.24 -3.38 -0.22
N ILE A 170 -12.61 -2.34 0.30
CA ILE A 170 -12.47 -1.06 -0.42
C ILE A 170 -11.59 -1.22 -1.67
N TRP A 171 -10.46 -1.93 -1.58
CA TRP A 171 -9.63 -2.22 -2.75
C TRP A 171 -10.34 -3.06 -3.82
N LEU A 172 -11.25 -3.95 -3.41
CA LEU A 172 -12.00 -4.82 -4.32
C LEU A 172 -13.18 -4.11 -5.01
N MET A 173 -13.63 -2.94 -4.48
CA MET A 173 -14.90 -2.33 -4.87
C MET A 173 -14.80 -0.88 -5.33
N VAL A 174 -13.81 -0.09 -4.88
CA VAL A 174 -13.79 1.36 -5.04
C VAL A 174 -12.61 1.81 -5.88
N GLY A 175 -12.88 2.61 -6.91
CA GLY A 175 -11.81 3.20 -7.72
C GLY A 175 -12.16 3.58 -9.14
N GLU A 176 -13.32 3.21 -9.66
CA GLU A 176 -13.72 3.42 -11.05
C GLU A 176 -13.67 4.90 -11.51
N ASP A 177 -13.78 5.86 -10.59
CA ASP A 177 -13.67 7.29 -10.87
C ASP A 177 -12.22 7.79 -10.98
N ALA A 178 -11.25 6.95 -10.65
CA ALA A 178 -9.84 7.29 -10.73
C ALA A 178 -9.21 6.79 -12.04
N LYS A 179 -8.19 7.51 -12.52
CA LYS A 179 -7.41 7.04 -13.67
C LYS A 179 -6.88 5.63 -13.40
N ASN A 180 -7.10 4.70 -14.33
CA ASN A 180 -6.72 3.29 -14.21
C ASN A 180 -7.27 2.59 -12.93
N GLY A 181 -8.37 3.08 -12.36
CA GLY A 181 -8.94 2.53 -11.12
C GLY A 181 -9.45 1.11 -11.28
N SER A 182 -10.11 0.78 -12.40
CA SER A 182 -10.54 -0.57 -12.76
C SER A 182 -9.37 -1.56 -12.78
N TRP A 183 -8.20 -1.12 -13.27
CA TRP A 183 -7.00 -1.95 -13.22
C TRP A 183 -6.53 -2.25 -11.78
N ALA A 184 -6.69 -1.30 -10.87
CA ALA A 184 -6.37 -1.51 -9.47
C ALA A 184 -7.34 -2.50 -8.81
N ILE A 185 -8.65 -2.38 -9.09
CA ILE A 185 -9.68 -3.32 -8.63
C ILE A 185 -9.42 -4.72 -9.19
N TYR A 186 -9.14 -4.82 -10.50
CA TYR A 186 -8.77 -6.09 -11.12
C TYR A 186 -7.56 -6.73 -10.44
N GLY A 187 -6.50 -5.94 -10.23
CA GLY A 187 -5.31 -6.41 -9.54
C GLY A 187 -5.62 -6.90 -8.12
N ALA A 188 -6.42 -6.16 -7.34
CA ALA A 188 -6.78 -6.54 -5.98
C ALA A 188 -7.57 -7.86 -5.93
N ARG A 189 -8.56 -8.02 -6.81
CA ARG A 189 -9.33 -9.26 -6.94
C ARG A 189 -8.45 -10.43 -7.37
N GLN A 190 -7.56 -10.22 -8.34
CA GLN A 190 -6.63 -11.25 -8.81
C GLN A 190 -5.63 -11.65 -7.72
N GLY A 191 -5.05 -10.69 -7.01
CA GLY A 191 -4.11 -10.94 -5.91
C GLY A 191 -4.76 -11.75 -4.78
N LEU A 192 -5.97 -11.35 -4.36
CA LEU A 192 -6.75 -12.10 -3.39
C LEU A 192 -7.07 -13.50 -3.87
N TYR A 193 -7.57 -13.65 -5.10
CA TYR A 193 -7.94 -14.95 -5.66
C TYR A 193 -6.72 -15.88 -5.75
N MET A 194 -5.60 -15.42 -6.26
CA MET A 194 -4.37 -16.21 -6.36
C MET A 194 -3.87 -16.62 -4.98
N THR A 195 -3.95 -15.74 -3.99
CA THR A 195 -3.49 -16.03 -2.62
C THR A 195 -4.37 -17.07 -1.94
N MET A 196 -5.69 -16.95 -2.03
CA MET A 196 -6.61 -17.75 -1.22
C MET A 196 -7.19 -18.96 -1.96
N CYS A 197 -7.24 -18.92 -3.29
CA CYS A 197 -7.99 -19.87 -4.09
C CYS A 197 -7.13 -20.70 -5.04
N THR A 198 -5.81 -20.54 -5.02
CA THR A 198 -4.86 -21.32 -5.83
C THR A 198 -3.62 -21.70 -5.00
N ASP A 199 -2.79 -22.57 -5.57
CA ASP A 199 -1.51 -22.97 -4.98
C ASP A 199 -0.37 -21.98 -5.27
N TRP A 200 -0.71 -20.77 -5.75
CA TRP A 200 0.29 -19.76 -6.05
C TRP A 200 1.12 -19.41 -4.81
N ASP A 201 2.43 -19.37 -4.99
CA ASP A 201 3.34 -18.94 -3.93
C ASP A 201 3.26 -17.41 -3.75
N PHE A 202 2.57 -16.98 -2.71
CA PHE A 202 2.33 -15.58 -2.41
C PHE A 202 3.61 -14.79 -2.02
N VAL A 203 4.72 -15.46 -1.71
CA VAL A 203 6.02 -14.82 -1.47
C VAL A 203 6.48 -14.03 -2.70
N ASN A 204 6.08 -14.45 -3.90
CA ASN A 204 6.35 -13.72 -5.15
C ASN A 204 5.76 -12.30 -5.21
N VAL A 205 4.86 -11.93 -4.28
CA VAL A 205 4.34 -10.55 -4.18
C VAL A 205 5.42 -9.49 -3.97
N ARG A 206 6.58 -9.89 -3.46
CA ARG A 206 7.75 -9.03 -3.22
C ARG A 206 8.60 -8.81 -4.47
N ASP A 207 8.56 -9.73 -5.41
CA ASP A 207 9.35 -9.69 -6.64
C ASP A 207 8.66 -8.86 -7.71
N PHE A 208 9.12 -7.61 -7.89
CA PHE A 208 8.59 -6.72 -8.91
C PHE A 208 8.85 -7.20 -10.33
N ALA A 209 9.96 -7.90 -10.58
CA ALA A 209 10.26 -8.47 -11.89
C ALA A 209 9.28 -9.60 -12.22
N TYR A 210 8.97 -10.44 -11.24
CA TYR A 210 7.92 -11.46 -11.35
C TYR A 210 6.55 -10.84 -11.63
N LEU A 211 6.14 -9.83 -10.86
CA LEU A 211 4.86 -9.15 -11.07
C LEU A 211 4.78 -8.48 -12.45
N ASN A 212 5.89 -7.94 -12.96
CA ASN A 212 5.95 -7.40 -14.32
C ASN A 212 5.73 -8.50 -15.39
N LYS A 213 6.28 -9.69 -15.18
CA LYS A 213 6.04 -10.84 -16.07
C LYS A 213 4.59 -11.32 -15.98
N LEU A 214 4.04 -11.39 -14.77
CA LEU A 214 2.64 -11.78 -14.55
C LEU A 214 1.67 -10.82 -15.25
N TYR A 215 1.89 -9.51 -15.13
CA TYR A 215 1.08 -8.50 -15.82
C TYR A 215 1.11 -8.69 -17.36
N LYS A 216 2.29 -8.98 -17.92
CA LYS A 216 2.44 -9.21 -19.37
C LYS A 216 1.71 -10.45 -19.90
N GLN A 217 1.31 -11.38 -19.00
CA GLN A 217 0.50 -12.55 -19.37
C GLN A 217 -0.99 -12.19 -19.54
N ILE A 218 -1.42 -11.00 -19.13
CA ILE A 218 -2.79 -10.52 -19.38
C ILE A 218 -2.93 -10.30 -20.89
N PRO A 219 -3.85 -11.00 -21.57
CA PRO A 219 -4.02 -10.87 -23.02
C PRO A 219 -4.32 -9.42 -23.41
N GLN A 220 -3.64 -8.92 -24.40
CA GLN A 220 -3.75 -7.55 -24.92
C GLN A 220 -4.30 -7.57 -26.37
N PRO A 221 -4.99 -6.52 -26.84
CA PRO A 221 -5.43 -5.35 -26.08
C PRO A 221 -6.55 -5.68 -25.10
N VAL A 222 -6.67 -4.91 -24.01
CA VAL A 222 -7.78 -5.01 -23.06
C VAL A 222 -8.65 -3.79 -23.23
N THR A 223 -9.91 -3.98 -23.63
CA THR A 223 -10.92 -2.93 -23.61
C THR A 223 -11.44 -2.70 -22.18
N ASP A 224 -12.12 -1.57 -21.96
CA ASP A 224 -12.74 -1.32 -20.67
C ASP A 224 -13.82 -2.38 -20.35
N GLU A 225 -14.56 -2.84 -21.36
CA GLU A 225 -15.56 -3.91 -21.23
C GLU A 225 -14.90 -5.24 -20.86
N ASP A 226 -13.86 -5.68 -21.57
CA ASP A 226 -13.08 -6.87 -21.21
C ASP A 226 -12.56 -6.83 -19.78
N LEU A 227 -12.13 -5.65 -19.33
CA LEU A 227 -11.60 -5.48 -17.98
C LEU A 227 -12.71 -5.61 -16.92
N LEU A 228 -13.87 -5.01 -17.16
CA LEU A 228 -15.02 -5.11 -16.27
C LEU A 228 -15.53 -6.56 -16.19
N ASP A 229 -15.60 -7.28 -17.31
CA ASP A 229 -15.96 -8.70 -17.33
C ASP A 229 -14.99 -9.55 -16.48
N ARG A 230 -13.69 -9.32 -16.62
CA ARG A 230 -12.69 -10.01 -15.80
C ARG A 230 -12.81 -9.69 -14.31
N ILE A 231 -13.09 -8.44 -13.98
CA ILE A 231 -13.35 -8.00 -12.61
C ILE A 231 -14.58 -8.73 -12.06
N GLN A 232 -15.67 -8.80 -12.83
CA GLN A 232 -16.90 -9.48 -12.42
C GLN A 232 -16.68 -10.97 -12.22
N ILE A 233 -16.05 -11.65 -13.17
CA ILE A 233 -15.71 -13.09 -13.07
C ILE A 233 -14.90 -13.39 -11.80
N LEU A 234 -13.91 -12.56 -11.48
CA LEU A 234 -13.16 -12.72 -10.24
C LEU A 234 -14.01 -12.42 -9.01
N GLY A 235 -14.91 -11.45 -9.08
CA GLY A 235 -15.86 -11.16 -8.01
C GLY A 235 -16.74 -12.36 -7.67
N ASP A 236 -17.34 -12.97 -8.69
CA ASP A 236 -18.20 -14.16 -8.55
C ASP A 236 -17.43 -15.33 -7.92
N LYS A 237 -16.20 -15.58 -8.40
CA LYS A 237 -15.33 -16.62 -7.83
C LYS A 237 -14.96 -16.37 -6.38
N LEU A 238 -14.66 -15.14 -6.01
CA LEU A 238 -14.32 -14.76 -4.64
C LEU A 238 -15.52 -14.90 -3.70
N ILE A 239 -16.70 -14.46 -4.12
CA ILE A 239 -17.96 -14.66 -3.38
C ILE A 239 -18.22 -16.14 -3.17
N GLN A 240 -18.14 -16.94 -4.23
CA GLN A 240 -18.40 -18.37 -4.17
C GLN A 240 -17.41 -19.12 -3.28
N GLN A 241 -16.11 -18.75 -3.31
CA GLN A 241 -15.07 -19.54 -2.64
C GLN A 241 -14.72 -19.06 -1.23
N LEU A 242 -14.97 -17.78 -0.91
CA LEU A 242 -14.58 -17.17 0.36
C LEU A 242 -15.76 -16.58 1.13
N ASP A 243 -16.99 -16.63 0.56
CA ASP A 243 -18.20 -16.05 1.15
C ASP A 243 -18.03 -14.57 1.56
N ILE A 244 -17.26 -13.81 0.78
CA ILE A 244 -16.98 -12.42 1.10
C ILE A 244 -18.16 -11.49 0.77
N PRO A 245 -18.44 -10.47 1.61
CA PRO A 245 -19.59 -9.58 1.44
C PRO A 245 -19.29 -8.43 0.46
N ILE A 246 -19.00 -8.76 -0.79
CA ILE A 246 -18.84 -7.79 -1.88
C ILE A 246 -19.84 -8.04 -3.00
N ALA A 247 -20.06 -7.08 -3.88
CA ALA A 247 -20.79 -7.31 -5.11
C ALA A 247 -19.86 -7.86 -6.20
N SER A 248 -20.38 -8.62 -7.16
CA SER A 248 -19.65 -9.11 -8.34
C SER A 248 -19.09 -7.95 -9.15
N THR A 249 -19.90 -6.92 -9.38
CA THR A 249 -19.47 -5.66 -10.02
C THR A 249 -18.94 -4.69 -8.96
N PRO A 250 -17.88 -3.93 -9.25
CA PRO A 250 -17.41 -2.86 -8.36
C PRO A 250 -18.40 -1.69 -8.32
N LEU A 251 -18.17 -0.73 -7.44
CA LEU A 251 -18.86 0.55 -7.48
C LEU A 251 -18.47 1.29 -8.76
N ASP A 252 -19.47 1.78 -9.49
CA ASP A 252 -19.24 2.60 -10.68
C ASP A 252 -18.51 3.93 -10.33
N ALA A 253 -18.18 4.72 -11.36
CA ALA A 253 -17.43 5.95 -11.17
C ALA A 253 -18.18 6.97 -10.28
N GLN A 254 -19.52 7.07 -10.40
CA GLN A 254 -20.31 7.98 -9.57
C GLN A 254 -20.36 7.49 -8.11
N GLN A 255 -20.60 6.21 -7.90
CA GLN A 255 -20.64 5.57 -6.59
C GLN A 255 -19.26 5.62 -5.91
N SER A 256 -18.18 5.32 -6.64
CA SER A 256 -16.80 5.41 -6.14
C SER A 256 -16.44 6.82 -5.69
N LYS A 257 -16.80 7.84 -6.49
CA LYS A 257 -16.62 9.25 -6.14
C LYS A 257 -17.41 9.63 -4.89
N PHE A 258 -18.69 9.24 -4.84
CA PHE A 258 -19.55 9.48 -3.69
C PHE A 258 -18.99 8.82 -2.42
N PHE A 259 -18.61 7.54 -2.51
CA PHE A 259 -17.99 6.83 -1.40
C PHE A 259 -16.79 7.60 -0.83
N LYS A 260 -15.87 8.04 -1.68
CA LYS A 260 -14.68 8.79 -1.25
C LYS A 260 -15.00 10.13 -0.60
N THR A 261 -16.18 10.69 -0.87
CA THR A 261 -16.63 11.95 -0.26
C THR A 261 -17.12 11.76 1.18
N ILE A 262 -17.81 10.63 1.42
CA ILE A 262 -18.42 10.36 2.73
C ILE A 262 -17.56 9.46 3.62
N TYR A 263 -16.57 8.76 3.03
CA TYR A 263 -15.74 7.80 3.75
C TYR A 263 -14.96 8.46 4.89
N GLN A 264 -15.16 7.94 6.08
CA GLN A 264 -14.38 8.28 7.26
C GLN A 264 -13.57 7.06 7.69
N ASN A 265 -12.26 7.25 7.83
CA ASN A 265 -11.39 6.18 8.28
C ASN A 265 -11.74 5.78 9.73
N PRO A 266 -12.27 4.56 9.98
CA PRO A 266 -12.73 4.15 11.30
C PRO A 266 -11.61 4.12 12.35
N MET A 267 -10.35 4.01 11.92
CA MET A 267 -9.20 4.04 12.84
C MET A 267 -8.93 5.43 13.43
N ARG A 268 -9.34 6.49 12.75
CA ARG A 268 -9.26 7.86 13.29
C ARG A 268 -10.39 8.16 14.27
N MET A 269 -11.52 7.46 14.13
CA MET A 269 -12.63 7.62 15.05
C MET A 269 -12.35 6.96 16.40
N SER A 270 -11.68 5.80 16.42
CA SER A 270 -11.34 5.12 17.67
C SER A 270 -10.38 5.93 18.54
N ASN A 271 -9.44 6.65 17.96
CA ASN A 271 -8.50 7.49 18.71
C ASN A 271 -9.21 8.69 19.39
N LYS A 272 -10.22 9.28 18.71
CA LYS A 272 -11.00 10.39 19.29
C LYS A 272 -11.90 9.97 20.46
N PHE A 273 -12.26 8.71 20.56
CA PHE A 273 -13.06 8.19 21.68
C PHE A 273 -12.18 7.77 22.86
N MET A 274 -10.92 7.41 22.62
CA MET A 274 -9.97 7.05 23.69
C MET A 274 -9.35 8.26 24.39
N GLU A 275 -9.37 9.45 23.77
CA GLU A 275 -8.90 10.71 24.38
C GLU A 275 -9.93 11.38 25.31
N LYS A 276 -11.10 10.75 25.54
CA LYS A 276 -12.20 11.30 26.38
C LYS A 276 -12.48 10.52 27.66
N GLU A 277 -11.66 9.52 27.98
CA GLU A 277 -11.61 8.85 29.28
C GLU A 277 -10.31 9.22 30.04
#